data_f57fe763e4fb42a5529121a6727b7e59
#
_entry.id   f57fe763e4fb42a5529121a6727b7e59
#
_cell.length_a   1.000
_cell.length_b   1.000
_cell.length_c   1.000
_cell.angle_alpha   90.00
_cell.angle_beta   90.00
_cell.angle_gamma   90.00
#
_symmetry.space_group_name_H-M   'P 1'
#
loop_
_entity.id
_entity.type
_entity.pdbx_description
1 polymer ?
#
loop_
_entity_poly.entity_id
_entity_poly.type
_entity_poly.pdbx_seq_one_letter_code
_entity_poly.pdbx_strand_id
1 'polypeptide(L)'
;MEEKHLTRAILIGADTGEYDAESSMDELSELAKTAGAEELARVLQKREAYEPATVIGEGKLAEVKELCGSLGAELLIFDCELTASQIRNVEDETDVRVIDRTMLILDIFAGRAVSREGKLQVELAQLKYRL
;
A
#
# COMPACT_ATOMS: atom_id res chain seq x y z
N MET A 1 -8.13 18.87 -22.34
CA MET A 1 -8.16 17.49 -21.83
C MET A 1 -7.29 17.37 -20.60
N GLU A 2 -7.84 16.84 -19.55
CA GLU A 2 -7.07 16.74 -18.31
C GLU A 2 -6.16 15.52 -18.34
N GLU A 3 -4.93 15.71 -17.96
CA GLU A 3 -4.01 14.61 -17.78
C GLU A 3 -4.35 13.93 -16.45
N LYS A 4 -4.48 12.62 -16.49
CA LYS A 4 -4.66 11.87 -15.26
C LYS A 4 -3.33 11.79 -14.54
N HIS A 5 -3.30 12.30 -13.34
CA HIS A 5 -2.13 12.12 -12.49
C HIS A 5 -2.19 10.72 -11.87
N LEU A 6 -1.21 9.89 -12.21
CA LEU A 6 -1.09 8.57 -11.60
C LEU A 6 -0.38 8.70 -10.27
N THR A 7 -0.94 8.11 -9.23
CA THR A 7 -0.32 8.10 -7.92
C THR A 7 0.89 7.16 -7.95
N ARG A 8 2.04 7.67 -7.59
CA ARG A 8 3.31 6.91 -7.65
C ARG A 8 3.43 6.05 -6.41
N ALA A 9 3.48 4.75 -6.60
CA ALA A 9 3.36 3.79 -5.51
C ALA A 9 4.46 2.73 -5.52
N ILE A 10 4.80 2.26 -4.31
CA ILE A 10 5.65 1.10 -4.12
C ILE A 10 4.78 0.02 -3.48
N LEU A 11 4.82 -1.18 -4.04
CA LEU A 11 4.08 -2.33 -3.53
C LEU A 11 4.96 -3.11 -2.56
N ILE A 12 4.40 -3.50 -1.42
CA ILE A 12 5.16 -4.15 -0.36
C ILE A 12 4.45 -5.42 0.09
N GLY A 13 5.21 -6.49 0.22
CA GLY A 13 4.70 -7.75 0.76
C GLY A 13 5.73 -8.44 1.64
N ALA A 14 5.24 -9.29 2.53
CA ALA A 14 6.08 -10.18 3.33
C ALA A 14 5.69 -11.61 2.97
N ASP A 15 6.68 -12.37 2.51
CA ASP A 15 6.50 -13.76 2.10
C ASP A 15 6.79 -14.68 3.28
N THR A 16 5.73 -15.21 3.88
CA THR A 16 5.86 -16.13 5.02
C THR A 16 5.83 -17.59 4.60
N GLY A 17 5.69 -17.87 3.31
CA GLY A 17 5.66 -19.22 2.78
C GLY A 17 4.29 -19.88 2.86
N GLU A 18 3.29 -19.22 3.40
CA GLU A 18 1.94 -19.77 3.57
C GLU A 18 1.11 -19.71 2.30
N TYR A 19 1.50 -18.91 1.35
CA TYR A 19 0.78 -18.71 0.09
C TYR A 19 1.77 -18.27 -0.98
N ASP A 20 1.32 -18.27 -2.23
CA ASP A 20 2.16 -17.81 -3.35
C ASP A 20 2.25 -16.28 -3.33
N ALA A 21 3.25 -15.78 -2.64
CA ALA A 21 3.42 -14.34 -2.43
C ALA A 21 3.69 -13.59 -3.74
N GLU A 22 4.44 -14.20 -4.66
CA GLU A 22 4.73 -13.55 -5.95
C GLU A 22 3.47 -13.38 -6.77
N SER A 23 2.64 -14.41 -6.82
CA SER A 23 1.36 -14.37 -7.52
C SER A 23 0.43 -13.33 -6.90
N SER A 24 0.42 -13.26 -5.57
CA SER A 24 -0.36 -12.27 -4.84
C SER A 24 0.08 -10.85 -5.16
N MET A 25 1.39 -10.62 -5.25
CA MET A 25 1.93 -9.31 -5.61
C MET A 25 1.59 -8.94 -7.05
N ASP A 26 1.53 -9.92 -7.95
CA ASP A 26 1.10 -9.68 -9.34
C ASP A 26 -0.36 -9.22 -9.38
N GLU A 27 -1.22 -9.84 -8.57
CA GLU A 27 -2.62 -9.42 -8.44
C GLU A 27 -2.71 -8.01 -7.88
N LEU A 28 -1.92 -7.72 -6.86
CA LEU A 28 -1.89 -6.38 -6.26
C LEU A 28 -1.47 -5.33 -7.28
N SER A 29 -0.50 -5.68 -8.12
CA SER A 29 -0.04 -4.82 -9.21
C SER A 29 -1.18 -4.46 -10.16
N GLU A 30 -2.00 -5.45 -10.54
CA GLU A 30 -3.15 -5.21 -11.40
C GLU A 30 -4.21 -4.36 -10.72
N LEU A 31 -4.47 -4.61 -9.44
CA LEU A 31 -5.41 -3.80 -8.66
C LEU A 31 -4.94 -2.35 -8.57
N ALA A 32 -3.65 -2.15 -8.31
CA ALA A 32 -3.08 -0.81 -8.22
C ALA A 32 -3.23 -0.05 -9.55
N LYS A 33 -2.94 -0.72 -10.65
CA LYS A 33 -3.09 -0.14 -11.97
C LYS A 33 -4.55 0.26 -12.24
N THR A 34 -5.49 -0.61 -11.89
CA THR A 34 -6.92 -0.33 -12.04
C THR A 34 -7.33 0.89 -11.22
N ALA A 35 -6.73 1.08 -10.06
CA ALA A 35 -7.03 2.20 -9.17
C ALA A 35 -6.33 3.51 -9.56
N GLY A 36 -5.52 3.48 -10.61
CA GLY A 36 -4.84 4.68 -11.09
C GLY A 36 -3.48 4.93 -10.42
N ALA A 37 -2.83 3.88 -9.96
CA ALA A 37 -1.49 3.98 -9.40
C ALA A 37 -0.45 3.54 -10.41
N GLU A 38 0.73 4.17 -10.33
CA GLU A 38 1.89 3.78 -11.10
C GLU A 38 2.84 3.02 -10.19
N GLU A 39 3.11 1.78 -10.51
CA GLU A 39 4.03 0.96 -9.71
C GLU A 39 5.47 1.34 -10.00
N LEU A 40 6.13 1.97 -9.03
CA LEU A 40 7.53 2.38 -9.18
C LEU A 40 8.49 1.24 -8.86
N ALA A 41 8.13 0.42 -7.88
CA ALA A 41 8.96 -0.68 -7.41
C ALA A 41 8.10 -1.65 -6.62
N ARG A 42 8.66 -2.83 -6.40
CA ARG A 42 8.00 -3.90 -5.67
C ARG A 42 8.99 -4.45 -4.66
N VAL A 43 8.59 -4.53 -3.41
CA VAL A 43 9.42 -5.03 -2.32
C VAL A 43 8.74 -6.24 -1.70
N LEU A 44 9.41 -7.38 -1.76
CA LEU A 44 8.88 -8.61 -1.17
C LEU A 44 9.96 -9.20 -0.28
N GLN A 45 9.71 -9.24 1.02
CA GLN A 45 10.67 -9.75 2.00
C GLN A 45 10.25 -11.13 2.50
N LYS A 46 11.16 -12.10 2.43
CA LYS A 46 10.94 -13.41 3.04
C LYS A 46 11.10 -13.31 4.54
N ARG A 47 10.12 -13.80 5.28
CA ARG A 47 10.13 -13.80 6.74
C ARG A 47 9.41 -15.04 7.25
N GLU A 48 9.73 -15.45 8.47
CA GLU A 48 9.00 -16.54 9.12
C GLU A 48 7.62 -16.06 9.58
N ALA A 49 7.51 -14.80 9.95
CA ALA A 49 6.26 -14.19 10.39
C ALA A 49 6.31 -12.69 10.14
N TYR A 50 5.16 -12.05 10.13
CA TYR A 50 5.09 -10.60 10.03
C TYR A 50 5.70 -9.96 11.27
N GLU A 51 6.41 -8.85 11.06
CA GLU A 51 6.83 -8.01 12.19
C GLU A 51 5.57 -7.36 12.76
N PRO A 52 5.29 -7.53 14.06
CA PRO A 52 4.03 -7.02 14.63
C PRO A 52 3.79 -5.52 14.43
N ALA A 53 4.86 -4.73 14.45
CA ALA A 53 4.72 -3.28 14.35
C ALA A 53 4.63 -2.77 12.90
N THR A 54 5.26 -3.45 11.95
CA THR A 54 5.47 -2.88 10.61
C THR A 54 5.34 -3.89 9.47
N VAL A 55 4.99 -5.12 9.75
CA VAL A 55 4.86 -6.25 8.79
C VAL A 55 6.22 -6.69 8.25
N ILE A 56 7.01 -5.77 7.71
CA ILE A 56 8.39 -6.04 7.24
C ILE A 56 9.37 -5.63 8.32
N GLY A 57 10.58 -6.20 8.27
CA GLY A 57 11.60 -5.92 9.28
C GLY A 57 12.11 -4.49 9.22
N GLU A 58 12.71 -4.05 10.32
CA GLU A 58 13.24 -2.69 10.47
C GLU A 58 14.24 -2.30 9.38
N GLY A 59 15.16 -3.21 9.06
CA GLY A 59 16.16 -2.97 8.01
C GLY A 59 15.52 -2.81 6.64
N LYS A 60 14.54 -3.65 6.34
CA LYS A 60 13.81 -3.57 5.07
C LYS A 60 12.99 -2.29 5.00
N LEU A 61 12.41 -1.88 6.11
CA LEU A 61 11.64 -0.63 6.18
C LEU A 61 12.54 0.58 5.91
N ALA A 62 13.77 0.56 6.44
CA ALA A 62 14.75 1.62 6.16
C ALA A 62 15.09 1.69 4.66
N GLU A 63 15.23 0.53 4.02
CA GLU A 63 15.45 0.47 2.57
C GLU A 63 14.27 1.05 1.79
N VAL A 64 13.05 0.73 2.24
CA VAL A 64 11.82 1.27 1.64
C VAL A 64 11.79 2.79 1.76
N LYS A 65 12.15 3.31 2.92
CA LYS A 65 12.21 4.76 3.16
C LYS A 65 13.15 5.43 2.16
N GLU A 66 14.33 4.88 1.98
CA GLU A 66 15.30 5.40 1.01
C GLU A 66 14.77 5.33 -0.42
N LEU A 67 14.13 4.22 -0.74
CA LEU A 67 13.55 3.99 -2.06
C LEU A 67 12.45 5.01 -2.35
N CYS A 68 11.63 5.34 -1.36
CA CYS A 68 10.60 6.37 -1.48
C CYS A 68 11.22 7.72 -1.85
N GLY A 69 12.30 8.08 -1.18
CA GLY A 69 12.99 9.32 -1.45
C GLY A 69 13.59 9.36 -2.85
N SER A 70 14.22 8.27 -3.25
CA SER A 70 14.87 8.18 -4.59
C SER A 70 13.88 8.21 -5.73
N LEU A 71 12.76 7.52 -5.58
CA LEU A 71 11.79 7.34 -6.66
C LEU A 71 10.65 8.36 -6.61
N GLY A 72 10.54 9.12 -5.54
CA GLY A 72 9.44 10.06 -5.37
C GLY A 72 8.11 9.37 -5.16
N ALA A 73 8.09 8.31 -4.35
CA ALA A 73 6.85 7.59 -4.06
C ALA A 73 5.92 8.44 -3.21
N GLU A 74 4.64 8.38 -3.54
CA GLU A 74 3.58 9.11 -2.84
C GLU A 74 2.75 8.17 -1.97
N LEU A 75 2.88 6.85 -2.20
CA LEU A 75 2.00 5.87 -1.61
C LEU A 75 2.73 4.53 -1.45
N LEU A 76 2.50 3.88 -0.32
CA LEU A 76 2.93 2.50 -0.13
C LEU A 76 1.68 1.63 -0.07
N ILE A 77 1.66 0.55 -0.81
CA ILE A 77 0.52 -0.38 -0.84
C ILE A 77 1.01 -1.75 -0.35
N PHE A 78 0.48 -2.18 0.78
CA PHE A 78 0.84 -3.49 1.36
C PHE A 78 -0.11 -4.57 0.85
N ASP A 79 0.41 -5.74 0.61
CA ASP A 79 -0.34 -6.88 0.09
C ASP A 79 -1.12 -7.64 1.17
N CYS A 80 -1.06 -7.21 2.41
CA CYS A 80 -1.81 -7.82 3.51
C CYS A 80 -2.62 -6.75 4.21
N GLU A 81 -3.60 -7.18 5.01
CA GLU A 81 -4.36 -6.26 5.84
C GLU A 81 -3.47 -5.67 6.93
N LEU A 82 -3.60 -4.39 7.15
CA LEU A 82 -2.84 -3.68 8.18
C LEU A 82 -3.76 -3.18 9.28
N THR A 83 -3.27 -3.23 10.51
CA THR A 83 -3.95 -2.57 11.62
C THR A 83 -3.67 -1.07 11.55
N ALA A 84 -4.48 -0.28 12.24
CA ALA A 84 -4.27 1.16 12.31
C ALA A 84 -2.88 1.50 12.87
N SER A 85 -2.40 0.72 13.84
CA SER A 85 -1.07 0.90 14.42
C SER A 85 0.03 0.64 13.40
N GLN A 86 -0.11 -0.41 12.62
CA GLN A 86 0.87 -0.75 11.58
C GLN A 86 0.95 0.35 10.52
N ILE A 87 -0.19 0.83 10.07
CA ILE A 87 -0.24 1.94 9.10
C ILE A 87 0.49 3.14 9.67
N ARG A 88 0.15 3.53 10.89
CA ARG A 88 0.75 4.69 11.55
C ARG A 88 2.25 4.53 11.71
N ASN A 89 2.71 3.36 12.15
CA ASN A 89 4.13 3.10 12.36
C ASN A 89 4.92 3.21 11.06
N VAL A 90 4.39 2.67 9.97
CA VAL A 90 5.07 2.74 8.67
C VAL A 90 5.04 4.17 8.12
N GLU A 91 3.92 4.86 8.27
CA GLU A 91 3.82 6.26 7.84
C GLU A 91 4.79 7.15 8.61
N ASP A 92 4.92 6.93 9.91
CA ASP A 92 5.85 7.70 10.76
C ASP A 92 7.31 7.48 10.33
N GLU A 93 7.65 6.26 9.97
CA GLU A 93 9.01 5.93 9.55
C GLU A 93 9.35 6.43 8.15
N THR A 94 8.42 6.34 7.23
CA THR A 94 8.69 6.64 5.81
C THR A 94 8.24 8.02 5.38
N ASP A 95 7.37 8.66 6.14
CA ASP A 95 6.75 9.92 5.80
C ASP A 95 5.95 9.85 4.48
N VAL A 96 5.44 8.67 4.17
CA VAL A 96 4.66 8.39 2.96
C VAL A 96 3.35 7.76 3.39
N ARG A 97 2.27 8.11 2.70
CA ARG A 97 0.94 7.56 2.97
C ARG A 97 0.93 6.05 2.71
N VAL A 98 0.26 5.32 3.59
CA VAL A 98 0.21 3.84 3.54
C VAL A 98 -1.24 3.39 3.44
N ILE A 99 -1.49 2.47 2.51
CA ILE A 99 -2.76 1.75 2.43
C ILE A 99 -2.48 0.26 2.30
N ASP A 100 -3.50 -0.54 2.52
CA ASP A 100 -3.40 -1.97 2.32
C ASP A 100 -4.32 -2.42 1.17
N ARG A 101 -4.28 -3.71 0.90
CA ARG A 101 -5.05 -4.31 -0.20
C ARG A 101 -6.55 -4.05 -0.06
N THR A 102 -7.09 -4.13 1.16
CA THR A 102 -8.50 -3.91 1.41
C THR A 102 -8.92 -2.48 1.06
N MET A 103 -8.11 -1.51 1.48
CA MET A 103 -8.38 -0.10 1.18
C MET A 103 -8.34 0.18 -0.31
N LEU A 104 -7.40 -0.47 -1.00
CA LEU A 104 -7.26 -0.34 -2.46
C LEU A 104 -8.52 -0.88 -3.15
N ILE A 105 -9.00 -2.04 -2.73
CA ILE A 105 -10.20 -2.65 -3.29
C ILE A 105 -11.43 -1.76 -3.04
N LEU A 106 -11.53 -1.18 -1.84
CA LEU A 106 -12.62 -0.25 -1.53
C LEU A 106 -12.59 0.96 -2.46
N ASP A 107 -11.41 1.47 -2.75
CA ASP A 107 -11.24 2.60 -3.65
C ASP A 107 -11.74 2.26 -5.07
N ILE A 108 -11.41 1.07 -5.54
CA ILE A 108 -11.85 0.58 -6.85
C ILE A 108 -13.38 0.45 -6.88
N PHE A 109 -13.97 -0.16 -5.85
CA PHE A 109 -15.42 -0.31 -5.76
C PHE A 109 -16.15 1.04 -5.72
N ALA A 110 -15.53 2.03 -5.10
CA ALA A 110 -16.10 3.38 -5.03
C ALA A 110 -15.92 4.14 -6.34
N GLY A 111 -15.20 3.57 -7.31
CA GLY A 111 -14.95 4.22 -8.59
C GLY A 111 -14.03 5.42 -8.49
N ARG A 112 -13.13 5.40 -7.50
CA ARG A 112 -12.23 6.52 -7.25
C ARG A 112 -10.79 6.12 -7.52
N ALA A 113 -9.99 7.13 -7.92
CA ALA A 113 -8.56 6.95 -8.06
C ALA A 113 -7.90 6.95 -6.69
N VAL A 114 -6.81 6.21 -6.54
CA VAL A 114 -5.99 6.21 -5.34
C VAL A 114 -5.26 7.55 -5.30
N SER A 115 -5.68 8.46 -4.42
CA SER A 115 -5.15 9.81 -4.32
C SER A 115 -5.33 10.32 -2.89
N ARG A 116 -4.87 11.54 -2.63
CA ARG A 116 -5.09 12.18 -1.33
C ARG A 116 -6.57 12.36 -1.04
N GLU A 117 -7.32 12.70 -2.09
CA GLU A 117 -8.77 12.84 -1.99
C GLU A 117 -9.43 11.49 -1.77
N GLY A 118 -8.91 10.47 -2.45
CA GLY A 118 -9.39 9.10 -2.31
C GLY A 118 -9.30 8.61 -0.87
N LYS A 119 -8.22 8.92 -0.17
CA LYS A 119 -8.06 8.54 1.23
C LYS A 119 -9.20 9.09 2.09
N LEU A 120 -9.47 10.37 1.97
CA LEU A 120 -10.54 11.01 2.74
C LEU A 120 -11.89 10.40 2.42
N GLN A 121 -12.15 10.16 1.15
CA GLN A 121 -13.42 9.60 0.70
C GLN A 121 -13.62 8.18 1.18
N VAL A 122 -12.56 7.38 1.19
CA VAL A 122 -12.61 6.01 1.70
C VAL A 122 -12.92 6.01 3.19
N GLU A 123 -12.33 6.90 3.94
CA GLU A 123 -12.62 7.05 5.37
C GLU A 123 -14.09 7.37 5.61
N LEU A 124 -14.65 8.28 4.82
CA LEU A 124 -16.07 8.62 4.92
C LEU A 124 -16.95 7.44 4.58
N ALA A 125 -16.61 6.68 3.55
CA ALA A 125 -17.37 5.50 3.16
C ALA A 125 -17.34 4.45 4.28
N GLN A 126 -16.20 4.24 4.90
CA GLN A 126 -16.07 3.29 6.01
C GLN A 126 -16.92 3.70 7.20
N LEU A 127 -16.95 4.98 7.51
CA LEU A 127 -17.77 5.50 8.60
C LEU A 127 -19.26 5.26 8.33
N LYS A 128 -19.70 5.46 7.11
CA LYS A 128 -21.09 5.19 6.72
C LYS A 128 -21.47 3.73 6.91
N TYR A 129 -20.60 2.83 6.56
CA TYR A 129 -20.87 1.40 6.66
C TYR A 129 -20.85 0.87 8.09
N ARG A 130 -20.27 1.60 9.00
CA ARG A 130 -20.26 1.22 10.43
C ARG A 130 -21.55 1.56 11.15
N LEU A 131 -22.36 2.37 10.54
CA LEU A 131 -23.65 2.72 11.11
C LEU A 131 -24.66 1.63 10.82
#